data_6e312248b09d126a4bcda062b0ece964
#
_entry.id   6e312248b09d126a4bcda062b0ece964
#
_cell.length_a   1.000
_cell.length_b   1.000
_cell.length_c   1.000
_cell.angle_alpha   90.00
_cell.angle_beta   90.00
_cell.angle_gamma   90.00
#
_symmetry.space_group_name_H-M   'P 1'
#
loop_
_entity.id
_entity.type
_entity.pdbx_description
1 polymer ?
#
loop_
_entity_poly.entity_id
_entity_poly.type
_entity_poly.pdbx_seq_one_letter_code
_entity_poly.pdbx_strand_id
1 'polypeptide(L)'
;AYLFLLLLRMGSMALITLEPPPDLIPLIDPVTQVFYPATVPFAKDLFFSGHTATLFLLFLAIPDRRWKPALLAATVFIGIAVIAQHVHWTIDVLAAPLGAWLAWRLSGITIRWSGGPATSAAEAA
;
A
#
# COMPACT_ATOMS: atom_id res chain seq x y z
N ALA A 1 -5.64 -10.78 -2.33
CA ALA A 1 -5.41 -9.65 -1.42
C ALA A 1 -4.94 -8.40 -2.18
N TYR A 2 -3.90 -8.50 -3.03
CA TYR A 2 -3.34 -7.35 -3.75
C TYR A 2 -4.36 -6.63 -4.66
N LEU A 3 -5.20 -7.37 -5.37
CA LEU A 3 -6.28 -6.78 -6.17
C LEU A 3 -7.24 -5.93 -5.33
N PHE A 4 -7.61 -6.41 -4.14
CA PHE A 4 -8.44 -5.63 -3.20
C PHE A 4 -7.73 -4.38 -2.72
N LEU A 5 -6.41 -4.45 -2.49
CA LEU A 5 -5.63 -3.28 -2.14
C LEU A 5 -5.65 -2.23 -3.24
N LEU A 6 -5.50 -2.65 -4.51
CA LEU A 6 -5.58 -1.75 -5.65
C LEU A 6 -6.98 -1.11 -5.78
N LEU A 7 -8.04 -1.91 -5.64
CA LEU A 7 -9.42 -1.40 -5.71
C LEU A 7 -9.73 -0.41 -4.59
N LEU A 8 -9.32 -0.72 -3.36
CA LEU A 8 -9.45 0.20 -2.23
C LEU A 8 -8.70 1.50 -2.48
N ARG A 9 -7.49 1.40 -3.03
CA ARG A 9 -6.68 2.57 -3.35
C ARG A 9 -7.30 3.42 -4.45
N MET A 10 -7.78 2.80 -5.54
CA MET A 10 -8.50 3.52 -6.60
C MET A 10 -9.76 4.20 -6.05
N GLY A 11 -10.52 3.51 -5.21
CA GLY A 11 -11.70 4.08 -4.55
C GLY A 11 -11.36 5.25 -3.63
N SER A 12 -10.29 5.13 -2.83
CA SER A 12 -9.87 6.21 -1.93
C SER A 12 -9.38 7.45 -2.71
N MET A 13 -8.68 7.27 -3.82
CA MET A 13 -8.26 8.36 -4.70
C MET A 13 -9.44 9.11 -5.33
N ALA A 14 -10.53 8.40 -5.63
CA ALA A 14 -11.75 9.01 -6.17
C ALA A 14 -12.55 9.79 -5.11
N LEU A 15 -12.45 9.38 -3.84
CA LEU A 15 -13.24 9.94 -2.73
C LEU A 15 -12.48 11.02 -1.96
N ILE A 16 -11.17 10.91 -1.86
CA ILE A 16 -10.30 11.79 -1.06
C ILE A 16 -9.23 12.36 -1.96
N THR A 17 -9.45 13.59 -2.42
CA THR A 17 -8.44 14.35 -3.15
C THR A 17 -7.69 15.24 -2.16
N LEU A 18 -6.51 14.80 -1.73
CA LEU A 18 -5.61 15.64 -0.95
C LEU A 18 -4.74 16.48 -1.89
N GLU A 19 -4.49 17.72 -1.52
CA GLU A 19 -3.48 18.53 -2.20
C GLU A 19 -2.08 18.02 -1.82
N PRO A 20 -1.13 18.00 -2.75
CA PRO A 20 0.22 17.56 -2.47
C PRO A 20 0.88 18.46 -1.42
N PRO A 21 1.83 17.95 -0.63
CA PRO A 21 2.61 18.76 0.28
C PRO A 21 3.29 19.92 -0.44
N PRO A 22 3.35 21.12 0.16
CA PRO A 22 3.87 22.33 -0.50
C PRO A 22 5.33 22.23 -0.95
N ASP A 23 6.11 21.33 -0.33
CA ASP A 23 7.52 21.11 -0.60
C ASP A 23 7.78 19.78 -1.34
N LEU A 24 6.83 19.33 -2.17
CA LEU A 24 6.98 18.13 -2.97
C LEU A 24 8.20 18.22 -3.87
N ILE A 25 9.18 17.34 -3.66
CA ILE A 25 10.31 17.16 -4.58
C ILE A 25 9.82 16.26 -5.71
N PRO A 26 9.63 16.78 -6.96
CA PRO A 26 9.17 15.96 -8.07
C PRO A 26 10.19 14.87 -8.36
N LEU A 27 9.76 13.62 -8.16
CA LEU A 27 10.57 12.46 -8.54
C LEU A 27 10.52 12.33 -10.07
N ILE A 28 11.59 12.74 -10.74
CA ILE A 28 11.76 12.53 -12.18
C ILE A 28 12.25 11.09 -12.36
N ASP A 29 11.32 10.16 -12.52
CA ASP A 29 11.63 8.79 -12.86
C ASP A 29 11.68 8.63 -14.39
N PRO A 30 12.86 8.36 -15.00
CA PRO A 30 13.01 8.21 -16.44
C PRO A 30 12.14 7.08 -17.02
N VAL A 31 11.84 6.05 -16.22
CA VAL A 31 11.02 4.91 -16.66
C VAL A 31 9.55 5.32 -16.76
N THR A 32 9.05 6.07 -15.79
CA THR A 32 7.67 6.57 -15.78
C THR A 32 7.44 7.57 -16.92
N GLN A 33 8.44 8.39 -17.28
CA GLN A 33 8.33 9.35 -18.38
C GLN A 33 8.19 8.69 -19.75
N VAL A 34 8.73 7.48 -19.95
CA VAL A 34 8.59 6.74 -21.21
C VAL A 34 7.15 6.27 -21.42
N PHE A 35 6.46 5.88 -20.35
CA PHE A 35 5.09 5.36 -20.42
C PHE A 35 4.02 6.44 -20.25
N TYR A 36 4.34 7.54 -19.60
CA TYR A 36 3.45 8.68 -19.35
C TYR A 36 4.16 9.99 -19.67
N PRO A 37 4.19 10.41 -20.94
CA PRO A 37 4.76 11.70 -21.36
C PRO A 37 3.85 12.87 -20.93
N ALA A 38 3.31 12.84 -19.73
CA ALA A 38 2.49 13.92 -19.22
C ALA A 38 3.40 15.04 -18.72
N THR A 39 3.19 16.21 -19.27
CA THR A 39 3.83 17.47 -18.87
C THR A 39 3.42 17.98 -17.50
N VAL A 40 2.58 17.22 -16.79
CA VAL A 40 2.14 17.51 -15.43
C VAL A 40 2.68 16.40 -14.54
N PRO A 41 3.56 16.69 -13.58
CA PRO A 41 3.94 15.71 -12.58
C PRO A 41 2.67 15.18 -11.91
N PHE A 42 2.63 13.87 -11.63
CA PHE A 42 1.57 13.25 -10.83
C PHE A 42 1.62 13.81 -9.41
N ALA A 43 1.21 15.07 -9.28
CA ALA A 43 1.25 15.85 -8.04
C ALA A 43 -0.03 15.70 -7.21
N LYS A 44 -0.94 14.79 -7.60
CA LYS A 44 -2.10 14.48 -6.77
C LYS A 44 -1.70 13.41 -5.78
N ASP A 45 -1.73 13.78 -4.53
CA ASP A 45 -1.44 12.87 -3.43
C ASP A 45 -2.44 11.72 -3.45
N LEU A 46 -1.89 10.52 -3.55
CA LEU A 46 -2.64 9.28 -3.67
C LEU A 46 -2.94 8.78 -2.26
N PHE A 47 -4.09 9.14 -1.70
CA PHE A 47 -4.47 8.72 -0.36
C PHE A 47 -4.30 7.21 -0.18
N PHE A 48 -3.71 6.89 0.82
CA PHE A 48 -2.74 6.09 1.55
C PHE A 48 -1.55 5.59 0.70
N SER A 49 -0.37 5.58 1.34
CA SER A 49 0.91 5.18 0.74
C SER A 49 0.86 3.73 0.22
N GLY A 50 0.95 3.57 -1.11
CA GLY A 50 0.94 2.26 -1.75
C GLY A 50 2.16 1.42 -1.41
N HIS A 51 3.34 2.03 -1.26
CA HIS A 51 4.56 1.33 -0.89
C HIS A 51 4.47 0.73 0.51
N THR A 52 4.05 1.54 1.48
CA THR A 52 3.86 1.10 2.86
C THR A 52 2.77 0.04 2.96
N ALA A 53 1.64 0.22 2.25
CA ALA A 53 0.53 -0.73 2.25
C ALA A 53 0.93 -2.08 1.65
N THR A 54 1.71 -2.09 0.55
CA THR A 54 2.15 -3.33 -0.10
C THR A 54 3.09 -4.13 0.81
N LEU A 55 4.06 -3.46 1.44
CA LEU A 55 4.97 -4.13 2.38
C LEU A 55 4.23 -4.70 3.59
N PHE A 56 3.28 -3.94 4.13
CA PHE A 56 2.47 -4.42 5.24
C PHE A 56 1.54 -5.58 4.82
N LEU A 57 1.00 -5.54 3.60
CA LEU A 57 0.23 -6.66 3.05
C LEU A 57 1.08 -7.93 2.92
N LEU A 58 2.33 -7.80 2.47
CA LEU A 58 3.28 -8.92 2.43
C LEU A 58 3.57 -9.46 3.82
N PHE A 59 3.75 -8.58 4.81
CA PHE A 59 3.90 -8.98 6.23
C PHE A 59 2.71 -9.80 6.72
N LEU A 60 1.48 -9.43 6.35
CA LEU A 60 0.27 -10.18 6.72
C LEU A 60 0.18 -11.51 5.97
N ALA A 61 0.52 -11.52 4.67
CA ALA A 61 0.30 -12.65 3.77
C ALA A 61 1.35 -13.76 3.89
N ILE A 62 2.59 -13.44 4.30
CA ILE A 62 3.66 -14.43 4.40
C ILE A 62 3.45 -15.32 5.63
N PRO A 63 3.36 -16.65 5.45
CA PRO A 63 3.16 -17.58 6.55
C PRO A 63 4.44 -17.79 7.38
N ASP A 64 5.63 -17.68 6.75
CA ASP A 64 6.90 -17.90 7.44
C ASP A 64 7.24 -16.75 8.39
N ARG A 65 7.24 -17.07 9.68
CA ARG A 65 7.50 -16.12 10.76
C ARG A 65 8.91 -15.51 10.72
N ARG A 66 9.86 -16.16 10.05
CA ARG A 66 11.24 -15.67 9.96
C ARG A 66 11.34 -14.34 9.19
N TRP A 67 10.48 -14.16 8.19
CA TRP A 67 10.45 -12.95 7.37
C TRP A 67 9.65 -11.80 7.96
N LYS A 68 8.77 -12.08 8.92
CA LYS A 68 7.90 -11.05 9.49
C LYS A 68 8.65 -9.87 10.10
N PRO A 69 9.71 -10.07 10.93
CA PRO A 69 10.44 -8.93 11.47
C PRO A 69 11.08 -8.05 10.39
N ALA A 70 11.65 -8.68 9.35
CA ALA A 70 12.27 -7.96 8.25
C ALA A 70 11.25 -7.15 7.44
N LEU A 71 10.07 -7.74 7.16
CA LEU A 71 8.99 -7.05 6.46
C LEU A 71 8.38 -5.91 7.26
N LEU A 72 8.23 -6.10 8.58
CA LEU A 72 7.77 -5.03 9.44
C LEU A 72 8.79 -3.88 9.52
N ALA A 73 10.08 -4.20 9.66
CA ALA A 73 11.15 -3.22 9.63
C ALA A 73 11.19 -2.47 8.28
N ALA A 74 11.05 -3.18 7.16
CA ALA A 74 10.98 -2.58 5.84
C ALA A 74 9.74 -1.67 5.70
N THR A 75 8.59 -2.07 6.23
CA THR A 75 7.36 -1.25 6.23
C THR A 75 7.58 0.07 6.97
N VAL A 76 8.16 0.01 8.17
CA VAL A 76 8.47 1.20 8.97
C VAL A 76 9.49 2.07 8.27
N PHE A 77 10.58 1.47 7.76
CA PHE A 77 11.63 2.20 7.05
C PHE A 77 11.10 2.94 5.83
N ILE A 78 10.33 2.26 4.96
CA ILE A 78 9.73 2.88 3.78
C ILE A 78 8.69 3.94 4.19
N GLY A 79 7.90 3.69 5.24
CA GLY A 79 6.98 4.69 5.77
C GLY A 79 7.69 5.98 6.17
N ILE A 80 8.80 5.87 6.89
CA ILE A 80 9.62 7.03 7.26
C ILE A 80 10.25 7.70 6.02
N ALA A 81 10.76 6.89 5.08
CA ALA A 81 11.41 7.40 3.88
C ALA A 81 10.46 8.23 3.00
N VAL A 82 9.20 7.77 2.80
CA VAL A 82 8.24 8.52 1.98
C VAL A 82 7.74 9.79 2.67
N ILE A 83 7.72 9.83 4.01
CA ILE A 83 7.47 11.07 4.76
C ILE A 83 8.66 12.03 4.61
N ALA A 84 9.89 11.53 4.76
CA ALA A 84 11.10 12.33 4.65
C ALA A 84 11.30 12.91 3.24
N GLN A 85 10.82 12.22 2.21
CA GLN A 85 10.82 12.69 0.83
C GLN A 85 9.68 13.68 0.52
N HIS A 86 8.81 13.98 1.48
CA HIS A 86 7.62 14.82 1.30
C HIS A 86 6.67 14.33 0.17
N VAL A 87 6.71 13.03 -0.13
CA VAL A 87 5.85 12.42 -1.17
C VAL A 87 4.46 12.12 -0.64
N HIS A 88 4.35 11.85 0.66
CA HIS A 88 3.09 11.54 1.35
C HIS A 88 2.95 12.31 2.64
N TRP A 89 1.71 12.61 2.99
CA TRP A 89 1.36 13.09 4.33
C TRP A 89 1.52 11.96 5.36
N THR A 90 1.82 12.33 6.59
CA THR A 90 1.94 11.35 7.70
C THR A 90 0.67 10.51 7.84
N ILE A 91 -0.50 11.09 7.62
CA ILE A 91 -1.80 10.40 7.68
C ILE A 91 -1.90 9.28 6.63
N ASP A 92 -1.33 9.48 5.42
CA ASP A 92 -1.37 8.49 4.35
C ASP A 92 -0.54 7.25 4.69
N VAL A 93 0.60 7.46 5.35
CA VAL A 93 1.47 6.39 5.81
C VAL A 93 0.83 5.62 6.95
N LEU A 94 0.18 6.33 7.89
CA LEU A 94 -0.53 5.70 9.01
C LEU A 94 -1.81 4.96 8.57
N ALA A 95 -2.49 5.43 7.52
CA ALA A 95 -3.66 4.77 6.96
C ALA A 95 -3.31 3.52 6.13
N ALA A 96 -2.08 3.43 5.61
CA ALA A 96 -1.65 2.34 4.74
C ALA A 96 -1.78 0.93 5.37
N PRO A 97 -1.39 0.68 6.63
CA PRO A 97 -1.61 -0.60 7.30
C PRO A 97 -3.09 -0.98 7.44
N LEU A 98 -3.97 0.00 7.67
CA LEU A 98 -5.42 -0.25 7.75
C LEU A 98 -5.99 -0.69 6.40
N GLY A 99 -5.60 -0.01 5.32
CA GLY A 99 -5.98 -0.38 3.96
C GLY A 99 -5.48 -1.78 3.58
N ALA A 100 -4.24 -2.10 3.91
CA ALA A 100 -3.66 -3.41 3.66
C ALA A 100 -4.36 -4.52 4.47
N TRP A 101 -4.64 -4.28 5.74
CA TRP A 101 -5.37 -5.21 6.59
C TRP A 101 -6.78 -5.46 6.07
N LEU A 102 -7.49 -4.41 5.67
CA LEU A 102 -8.83 -4.53 5.08
C LEU A 102 -8.81 -5.35 3.79
N ALA A 103 -7.86 -5.08 2.89
CA ALA A 103 -7.67 -5.84 1.65
C ALA A 103 -7.39 -7.32 1.93
N TRP A 104 -6.58 -7.61 2.94
CA TRP A 104 -6.27 -8.97 3.36
C TRP A 104 -7.52 -9.68 3.90
N ARG A 105 -8.31 -9.03 4.75
CA ARG A 105 -9.58 -9.57 5.28
C ARG A 105 -10.59 -9.84 4.20
N LEU A 106 -10.79 -8.90 3.27
CA LEU A 106 -11.73 -9.07 2.15
C LEU A 106 -11.33 -10.23 1.26
N SER A 107 -10.05 -10.42 0.97
CA SER A 107 -9.59 -11.58 0.19
C SER A 107 -9.85 -12.91 0.90
N GLY A 108 -9.71 -12.95 2.22
CA GLY A 108 -10.04 -14.16 3.00
C GLY A 108 -11.54 -14.50 2.96
N ILE A 109 -12.40 -13.50 2.98
CA ILE A 109 -13.87 -13.68 2.87
C ILE A 109 -14.21 -14.24 1.48
N THR A 110 -13.69 -13.65 0.40
CA THR A 110 -13.98 -14.11 -0.97
C THR A 110 -13.50 -15.53 -1.23
N ILE A 111 -12.32 -15.92 -0.72
CA ILE A 111 -11.82 -17.30 -0.86
C ILE A 111 -12.75 -18.29 -0.15
N ARG A 112 -13.25 -17.97 1.02
CA ARG A 112 -14.22 -18.82 1.73
C ARG A 112 -15.54 -18.97 0.98
N TRP A 113 -16.03 -17.91 0.37
CA TRP A 113 -17.29 -17.90 -0.39
C TRP A 113 -17.18 -18.66 -1.72
N SER A 114 -15.99 -18.65 -2.35
CA SER A 114 -15.75 -19.39 -3.59
C SER A 114 -15.47 -20.89 -3.39
N GLY A 115 -15.58 -21.41 -2.17
CA GLY A 115 -15.34 -22.83 -1.87
C GLY A 115 -13.87 -23.27 -2.04
N GLY A 116 -12.95 -22.31 -2.10
CA GLY A 116 -11.52 -22.61 -2.12
C GLY A 116 -11.07 -23.30 -0.82
N PRO A 117 -10.00 -24.10 -0.85
CA PRO A 117 -9.48 -24.75 0.34
C PRO A 117 -9.20 -23.68 1.38
N ALA A 118 -9.81 -23.82 2.55
CA ALA A 118 -9.46 -23.02 3.70
C ALA A 118 -7.95 -23.21 3.92
N THR A 119 -7.16 -22.22 3.58
CA THR A 119 -5.73 -22.25 3.88
C THR A 119 -5.63 -22.33 5.39
N SER A 120 -5.18 -23.46 5.89
CA SER A 120 -5.02 -23.80 7.31
C SER A 120 -3.98 -22.92 8.02
N ALA A 121 -3.63 -21.79 7.44
CA ALA A 121 -2.72 -20.79 8.00
C ALA A 121 -3.27 -20.10 9.26
N ALA A 122 -4.55 -20.31 9.59
CA ALA A 122 -5.14 -19.81 10.84
C ALA A 122 -4.96 -20.76 12.03
N GLU A 123 -4.54 -22.01 11.79
CA GLU A 123 -4.40 -23.03 12.85
C GLU A 123 -2.96 -23.17 13.37
N ALA A 124 -2.01 -22.44 12.80
CA ALA A 124 -0.60 -22.43 13.22
C ALA A 124 -0.18 -21.15 13.94
N ALA A 125 -1.15 -20.41 14.48
CA ALA A 125 -0.86 -19.20 15.26
C ALA A 125 -0.97 -19.46 16.76
#